data_2d1c24040ccfe17266797ab0154c01bd
#
_entry.id   2d1c24040ccfe17266797ab0154c01bd
#
_cell.length_a   1.000
_cell.length_b   1.000
_cell.length_c   1.000
_cell.angle_alpha   90.00
_cell.angle_beta   90.00
_cell.angle_gamma   90.00
#
_symmetry.space_group_name_H-M   'P 1'
#
loop_
_entity.id
_entity.type
_entity.pdbx_description
1 polymer ?
#
loop_
_entity_poly.entity_id
_entity_poly.type
_entity_poly.pdbx_seq_one_letter_code
_entity_poly.pdbx_strand_id
1 'polypeptide(L)'
;MDDIILKKCTEADADILRSLLAKTFSETFAHMNTPENMELYLSQAFARERILEELENQDSAFYLLYRDGSPAGCLKVNEAAAQTEAGDPHSLEVERIYVAKEFQGTGLGSRLMDEAVRLAAERKKAYIWLGVWEKNERAIRFYEGKGFYRTGSHTFTVGNDEQTDYIMRKDLLDAGSPAGES
;
A
#
# COMPACT_ATOMS: atom_id res chain seq x y z
N MET A 1 23.74 -2.88 14.19
CA MET A 1 23.31 -2.76 12.79
C MET A 1 21.98 -3.40 12.62
N ASP A 2 21.05 -2.70 12.01
CA ASP A 2 19.70 -3.23 11.87
C ASP A 2 19.63 -4.25 10.75
N ASP A 3 18.97 -5.37 11.01
CA ASP A 3 18.74 -6.39 10.02
C ASP A 3 17.35 -6.15 9.42
N ILE A 4 17.30 -5.69 8.17
CA ILE A 4 16.05 -5.39 7.49
C ILE A 4 15.86 -6.36 6.33
N ILE A 5 14.77 -7.11 6.37
CA ILE A 5 14.46 -8.12 5.37
C ILE A 5 13.10 -7.82 4.76
N LEU A 6 13.03 -7.79 3.44
CA LEU A 6 11.78 -7.63 2.71
C LEU A 6 11.45 -8.98 2.09
N LYS A 7 10.29 -9.53 2.44
CA LYS A 7 9.90 -10.87 2.03
C LYS A 7 8.59 -10.83 1.25
N LYS A 8 8.56 -11.46 0.08
CA LYS A 8 7.30 -11.63 -0.63
C LYS A 8 6.47 -12.68 0.10
N CYS A 9 5.20 -12.36 0.37
CA CYS A 9 4.35 -13.22 1.18
C CYS A 9 3.78 -14.38 0.38
N THR A 10 3.57 -15.50 1.08
CA THR A 10 2.84 -16.65 0.59
C THR A 10 1.69 -16.91 1.56
N GLU A 11 0.89 -17.96 1.30
CA GLU A 11 -0.22 -18.32 2.19
C GLU A 11 0.27 -18.58 3.62
N ALA A 12 1.49 -19.06 3.77
CA ALA A 12 2.05 -19.33 5.09
C ALA A 12 2.19 -18.06 5.93
N ASP A 13 2.20 -16.89 5.30
CA ASP A 13 2.36 -15.61 5.98
C ASP A 13 1.02 -14.95 6.32
N ALA A 14 -0.11 -15.60 6.01
CA ALA A 14 -1.42 -14.97 6.11
C ALA A 14 -1.74 -14.44 7.50
N ASP A 15 -1.43 -15.21 8.55
CA ASP A 15 -1.79 -14.79 9.90
C ASP A 15 -0.93 -13.62 10.38
N ILE A 16 0.36 -13.64 10.07
CA ILE A 16 1.25 -12.52 10.42
C ILE A 16 0.81 -11.27 9.66
N LEU A 17 0.50 -11.44 8.38
CA LEU A 17 0.07 -10.33 7.54
C LEU A 17 -1.23 -9.71 8.05
N ARG A 18 -2.23 -10.53 8.39
CA ARG A 18 -3.49 -10.04 8.93
C ARG A 18 -3.29 -9.26 10.21
N SER A 19 -2.48 -9.80 11.10
CA SER A 19 -2.20 -9.16 12.37
C SER A 19 -1.57 -7.80 12.17
N LEU A 20 -0.59 -7.72 11.28
CA LEU A 20 0.09 -6.46 11.01
C LEU A 20 -0.83 -5.46 10.31
N LEU A 21 -1.64 -5.91 9.35
CA LEU A 21 -2.58 -5.04 8.66
C LEU A 21 -3.60 -4.44 9.63
N ALA A 22 -4.17 -5.27 10.51
CA ALA A 22 -5.13 -4.78 11.49
C ALA A 22 -4.48 -3.78 12.44
N LYS A 23 -3.28 -4.08 12.90
CA LYS A 23 -2.55 -3.20 13.80
C LYS A 23 -2.25 -1.85 13.14
N THR A 24 -1.68 -1.87 11.96
CA THR A 24 -1.24 -0.63 11.29
C THR A 24 -2.43 0.19 10.83
N PHE A 25 -3.50 -0.44 10.35
CA PHE A 25 -4.71 0.28 9.99
C PHE A 25 -5.33 0.97 11.21
N SER A 26 -5.40 0.25 12.34
CA SER A 26 -5.94 0.82 13.57
C SER A 26 -5.09 1.99 14.06
N GLU A 27 -3.77 1.85 14.01
CA GLU A 27 -2.87 2.92 14.43
C GLU A 27 -3.07 4.19 13.59
N THR A 28 -3.41 4.02 12.32
CA THR A 28 -3.58 5.15 11.42
C THR A 28 -4.95 5.80 11.56
N PHE A 29 -6.01 5.00 11.70
CA PHE A 29 -7.38 5.49 11.52
C PHE A 29 -8.27 5.45 12.76
N ALA A 30 -7.90 4.70 13.82
CA ALA A 30 -8.81 4.46 14.94
C ALA A 30 -9.22 5.76 15.65
N HIS A 31 -8.29 6.69 15.81
CA HIS A 31 -8.59 7.93 16.54
C HIS A 31 -9.52 8.87 15.79
N MET A 32 -9.78 8.60 14.52
CA MET A 32 -10.64 9.42 13.67
C MET A 32 -11.93 8.70 13.29
N ASN A 33 -12.16 7.50 13.83
CA ASN A 33 -13.34 6.70 13.52
C ASN A 33 -13.91 6.11 14.79
N THR A 34 -15.20 5.73 14.75
CA THR A 34 -15.81 5.08 15.91
C THR A 34 -15.26 3.67 16.07
N PRO A 35 -15.22 3.12 17.30
CA PRO A 35 -14.79 1.73 17.48
C PRO A 35 -15.63 0.75 16.68
N GLU A 36 -16.94 1.00 16.57
CA GLU A 36 -17.84 0.13 15.82
C GLU A 36 -17.48 0.11 14.33
N ASN A 37 -17.22 1.28 13.75
CA ASN A 37 -16.83 1.36 12.34
C ASN A 37 -15.48 0.70 12.10
N MET A 38 -14.54 0.86 13.02
CA MET A 38 -13.24 0.21 12.92
C MET A 38 -13.37 -1.30 12.95
N GLU A 39 -14.15 -1.82 13.91
CA GLU A 39 -14.32 -3.27 14.03
C GLU A 39 -14.98 -3.85 12.78
N LEU A 40 -16.01 -3.18 12.27
CA LEU A 40 -16.69 -3.64 11.08
C LEU A 40 -15.75 -3.67 9.87
N TYR A 41 -14.97 -2.60 9.69
CA TYR A 41 -14.02 -2.55 8.58
C TYR A 41 -12.96 -3.65 8.69
N LEU A 42 -12.37 -3.79 9.88
CA LEU A 42 -11.29 -4.77 10.08
C LEU A 42 -11.78 -6.21 9.85
N SER A 43 -12.99 -6.52 10.33
CA SER A 43 -13.52 -7.86 10.18
C SER A 43 -13.86 -8.21 8.74
N GLN A 44 -14.18 -7.20 7.92
CA GLN A 44 -14.49 -7.43 6.51
C GLN A 44 -13.26 -7.39 5.63
N ALA A 45 -12.45 -6.33 5.78
CA ALA A 45 -11.31 -6.11 4.89
C ALA A 45 -10.18 -7.10 5.13
N PHE A 46 -9.99 -7.52 6.39
CA PHE A 46 -8.88 -8.40 6.75
C PHE A 46 -9.36 -9.76 7.23
N ALA A 47 -10.53 -10.21 6.78
CA ALA A 47 -10.97 -11.57 7.03
C ALA A 47 -9.95 -12.54 6.44
N ARG A 48 -9.73 -13.67 7.13
CA ARG A 48 -8.69 -14.61 6.70
C ARG A 48 -8.91 -15.11 5.28
N GLU A 49 -10.15 -15.47 4.96
CA GLU A 49 -10.48 -15.96 3.62
C GLU A 49 -10.16 -14.92 2.55
N ARG A 50 -10.43 -13.65 2.85
CA ARG A 50 -10.18 -12.59 1.90
C ARG A 50 -8.67 -12.38 1.68
N ILE A 51 -7.90 -12.42 2.75
CA ILE A 51 -6.45 -12.27 2.63
C ILE A 51 -5.86 -13.44 1.85
N LEU A 52 -6.35 -14.67 2.10
CA LEU A 52 -5.89 -15.83 1.34
C LEU A 52 -6.21 -15.69 -0.15
N GLU A 53 -7.42 -15.23 -0.48
CA GLU A 53 -7.78 -14.99 -1.88
C GLU A 53 -6.87 -13.96 -2.52
N GLU A 54 -6.57 -12.89 -1.80
CA GLU A 54 -5.70 -11.84 -2.33
C GLU A 54 -4.26 -12.34 -2.50
N LEU A 55 -3.80 -13.20 -1.60
CA LEU A 55 -2.47 -13.79 -1.72
C LEU A 55 -2.35 -14.74 -2.91
N GLU A 56 -3.47 -15.39 -3.29
CA GLU A 56 -3.48 -16.29 -4.43
C GLU A 56 -3.61 -15.57 -5.76
N ASN A 57 -4.01 -14.30 -5.76
CA ASN A 57 -4.22 -13.56 -6.98
C ASN A 57 -2.87 -13.23 -7.62
N GLN A 58 -2.66 -13.71 -8.85
CA GLN A 58 -1.37 -13.54 -9.52
C GLN A 58 -1.08 -12.10 -9.91
N ASP A 59 -2.11 -11.25 -9.96
CA ASP A 59 -1.94 -9.84 -10.28
C ASP A 59 -1.74 -8.97 -9.04
N SER A 60 -1.67 -9.58 -7.86
CA SER A 60 -1.39 -8.91 -6.60
C SER A 60 -0.17 -9.52 -5.93
N ALA A 61 0.52 -8.72 -5.13
CA ALA A 61 1.63 -9.24 -4.33
C ALA A 61 1.67 -8.49 -3.01
N PHE A 62 1.86 -9.23 -1.94
CA PHE A 62 2.09 -8.68 -0.61
C PHE A 62 3.55 -8.88 -0.23
N TYR A 63 4.11 -7.88 0.45
CA TYR A 63 5.47 -7.96 0.98
C TYR A 63 5.42 -7.61 2.46
N LEU A 64 6.17 -8.37 3.26
CA LEU A 64 6.38 -8.06 4.68
C LEU A 64 7.80 -7.54 4.84
N LEU A 65 7.94 -6.47 5.60
CA LEU A 65 9.25 -5.95 5.94
C LEU A 65 9.51 -6.26 7.40
N TYR A 66 10.61 -6.97 7.66
CA TYR A 66 11.03 -7.34 9.01
C TYR A 66 12.21 -6.49 9.42
N ARG A 67 12.20 -6.06 10.67
CA ARG A 67 13.35 -5.40 11.25
C ARG A 67 13.77 -6.19 12.48
N ASP A 68 15.00 -6.71 12.43
CA ASP A 68 15.55 -7.54 13.52
C ASP A 68 14.60 -8.67 13.90
N GLY A 69 13.99 -9.30 12.89
CA GLY A 69 13.11 -10.45 13.08
C GLY A 69 11.67 -10.11 13.42
N SER A 70 11.33 -8.83 13.58
CA SER A 70 9.95 -8.42 13.91
C SER A 70 9.24 -7.84 12.70
N PRO A 71 7.98 -8.22 12.44
CA PRO A 71 7.22 -7.61 11.36
C PRO A 71 7.05 -6.11 11.64
N ALA A 72 7.55 -5.29 10.74
CA ALA A 72 7.56 -3.84 10.93
C ALA A 72 6.71 -3.07 9.94
N GLY A 73 6.47 -3.65 8.76
CA GLY A 73 5.68 -2.98 7.74
C GLY A 73 5.23 -3.93 6.67
N CYS A 74 4.34 -3.46 5.81
CA CYS A 74 3.84 -4.26 4.70
C CYS A 74 3.52 -3.40 3.50
N LEU A 75 3.51 -4.05 2.34
CA LEU A 75 3.24 -3.42 1.07
C LEU A 75 2.35 -4.36 0.27
N LYS A 76 1.28 -3.82 -0.33
CA LYS A 76 0.49 -4.57 -1.31
C LYS A 76 0.49 -3.79 -2.60
N VAL A 77 0.86 -4.46 -3.69
CA VAL A 77 0.82 -3.88 -5.04
C VAL A 77 -0.12 -4.72 -5.91
N ASN A 78 -0.78 -4.06 -6.84
CA ASN A 78 -1.71 -4.70 -7.77
C ASN A 78 -1.43 -4.23 -9.18
N GLU A 79 -1.64 -5.15 -10.16
CA GLU A 79 -1.61 -4.76 -11.56
C GLU A 79 -2.82 -5.35 -12.26
N ALA A 80 -3.07 -4.92 -13.47
CA ALA A 80 -4.15 -5.42 -14.33
C ALA A 80 -5.50 -5.38 -13.59
N ALA A 81 -6.26 -6.48 -13.65
CA ALA A 81 -7.60 -6.53 -13.09
C ALA A 81 -7.64 -6.54 -11.55
N ALA A 82 -6.50 -6.77 -10.90
CA ALA A 82 -6.45 -6.73 -9.44
C ALA A 82 -6.47 -5.31 -8.88
N GLN A 83 -6.22 -4.31 -9.73
CA GLN A 83 -6.25 -2.92 -9.27
C GLN A 83 -7.66 -2.53 -8.82
N THR A 84 -7.73 -1.68 -7.79
CA THR A 84 -8.99 -1.29 -7.19
C THR A 84 -9.77 -0.31 -8.07
N GLU A 85 -9.13 0.31 -9.05
CA GLU A 85 -9.78 1.18 -10.02
C GLU A 85 -9.20 0.95 -11.41
N ALA A 86 -9.97 1.19 -12.41
CA ALA A 86 -9.65 1.26 -13.84
C ALA A 86 -8.87 0.11 -14.46
N GLY A 87 -7.96 -0.51 -13.74
CA GLY A 87 -7.22 -1.65 -14.28
C GLY A 87 -6.30 -1.35 -15.46
N ASP A 88 -5.73 -0.13 -15.51
CA ASP A 88 -4.85 0.26 -16.62
C ASP A 88 -3.63 -0.67 -16.66
N PRO A 89 -3.40 -1.38 -17.76
CA PRO A 89 -2.27 -2.31 -17.82
C PRO A 89 -0.91 -1.64 -17.76
N HIS A 90 -0.86 -0.33 -17.95
CA HIS A 90 0.40 0.42 -17.90
C HIS A 90 0.72 0.96 -16.51
N SER A 91 -0.08 0.61 -15.52
CA SER A 91 0.10 1.13 -14.15
C SER A 91 0.30 0.02 -13.15
N LEU A 92 0.87 0.39 -12.02
CA LEU A 92 0.95 -0.45 -10.82
C LEU A 92 0.31 0.34 -9.69
N GLU A 93 -0.59 -0.30 -8.95
CA GLU A 93 -1.21 0.32 -7.79
C GLU A 93 -0.49 -0.08 -6.53
N VAL A 94 -0.26 0.89 -5.63
CA VAL A 94 0.11 0.60 -4.24
C VAL A 94 -1.19 0.68 -3.44
N GLU A 95 -1.79 -0.46 -3.17
CA GLU A 95 -3.05 -0.48 -2.43
C GLU A 95 -2.82 -0.27 -0.95
N ARG A 96 -1.75 -0.84 -0.40
CA ARG A 96 -1.44 -0.73 1.02
C ARG A 96 0.05 -0.53 1.20
N ILE A 97 0.41 0.43 2.04
CA ILE A 97 1.78 0.66 2.45
C ILE A 97 1.73 1.17 3.89
N TYR A 98 2.15 0.34 4.83
CA TYR A 98 2.02 0.65 6.24
C TYR A 98 3.29 0.29 6.99
N VAL A 99 3.64 1.11 7.97
CA VAL A 99 4.73 0.84 8.91
C VAL A 99 4.13 0.93 10.31
N ALA A 100 4.40 -0.06 11.15
CA ALA A 100 3.91 -0.08 12.52
C ALA A 100 4.46 1.13 13.28
N LYS A 101 3.65 1.68 14.17
CA LYS A 101 3.95 2.95 14.83
C LYS A 101 5.33 2.98 15.49
N GLU A 102 5.69 1.89 16.15
CA GLU A 102 6.98 1.83 16.86
C GLU A 102 8.18 1.83 15.93
N PHE A 103 7.97 1.59 14.65
CA PHE A 103 9.05 1.59 13.65
C PHE A 103 8.99 2.80 12.71
N GLN A 104 8.04 3.71 12.91
CA GLN A 104 7.94 4.90 12.06
C GLN A 104 9.08 5.86 12.34
N GLY A 105 9.40 6.69 11.34
CA GLY A 105 10.46 7.67 11.48
C GLY A 105 11.85 7.09 11.29
N THR A 106 11.98 5.87 10.79
CA THR A 106 13.26 5.19 10.63
C THR A 106 13.59 4.86 9.18
N GLY A 107 12.80 5.39 8.23
CA GLY A 107 13.06 5.18 6.80
C GLY A 107 12.44 3.94 6.20
N LEU A 108 11.67 3.16 6.97
CA LEU A 108 11.10 1.91 6.47
C LEU A 108 10.01 2.16 5.43
N GLY A 109 9.22 3.23 5.60
CA GLY A 109 8.23 3.61 4.59
C GLY A 109 8.88 3.90 3.25
N SER A 110 10.01 4.60 3.26
CA SER A 110 10.78 4.85 2.04
C SER A 110 11.26 3.55 1.41
N ARG A 111 11.73 2.60 2.24
CA ARG A 111 12.18 1.30 1.72
C ARG A 111 11.04 0.57 1.01
N LEU A 112 9.85 0.59 1.61
CA LEU A 112 8.69 -0.05 0.98
C LEU A 112 8.30 0.64 -0.33
N MET A 113 8.29 1.98 -0.32
CA MET A 113 7.94 2.71 -1.55
C MET A 113 8.99 2.51 -2.63
N ASP A 114 10.27 2.48 -2.26
CA ASP A 114 11.35 2.22 -3.21
C ASP A 114 11.18 0.83 -3.85
N GLU A 115 10.74 -0.16 -3.08
CA GLU A 115 10.47 -1.48 -3.63
C GLU A 115 9.30 -1.45 -4.61
N ALA A 116 8.24 -0.72 -4.28
CA ALA A 116 7.08 -0.59 -5.19
C ALA A 116 7.50 0.06 -6.51
N VAL A 117 8.31 1.12 -6.43
CA VAL A 117 8.80 1.80 -7.63
C VAL A 117 9.70 0.88 -8.44
N ARG A 118 10.56 0.11 -7.76
CA ARG A 118 11.43 -0.86 -8.44
C ARG A 118 10.61 -1.92 -9.18
N LEU A 119 9.56 -2.43 -8.54
CA LEU A 119 8.68 -3.41 -9.16
C LEU A 119 7.99 -2.84 -10.40
N ALA A 120 7.50 -1.61 -10.30
CA ALA A 120 6.84 -0.96 -11.43
C ALA A 120 7.79 -0.76 -12.59
N ALA A 121 9.02 -0.33 -12.30
CA ALA A 121 10.03 -0.14 -13.34
C ALA A 121 10.43 -1.47 -13.98
N GLU A 122 10.61 -2.50 -13.16
CA GLU A 122 10.97 -3.82 -13.64
C GLU A 122 9.90 -4.38 -14.57
N ARG A 123 8.64 -4.11 -14.26
CA ARG A 123 7.50 -4.56 -15.07
C ARG A 123 7.16 -3.58 -16.19
N LYS A 124 7.99 -2.56 -16.39
CA LYS A 124 7.87 -1.58 -17.47
C LYS A 124 6.55 -0.83 -17.43
N LYS A 125 6.08 -0.50 -16.23
CA LYS A 125 4.87 0.30 -16.07
C LYS A 125 5.18 1.76 -16.36
N ALA A 126 4.18 2.49 -16.90
CA ALA A 126 4.34 3.91 -17.20
C ALA A 126 4.21 4.77 -15.95
N TYR A 127 3.43 4.32 -14.98
CA TYR A 127 3.24 5.07 -13.75
C TYR A 127 2.81 4.14 -12.61
N ILE A 128 2.96 4.67 -11.40
CA ILE A 128 2.52 4.01 -10.17
C ILE A 128 1.52 4.96 -9.50
N TRP A 129 0.45 4.42 -8.91
CA TRP A 129 -0.58 5.24 -8.30
C TRP A 129 -1.06 4.64 -6.99
N LEU A 130 -1.75 5.48 -6.21
CA LEU A 130 -2.31 5.04 -4.93
C LEU A 130 -3.49 5.93 -4.57
N GLY A 131 -4.29 5.45 -3.61
CA GLY A 131 -5.29 6.26 -2.95
C GLY A 131 -4.82 6.57 -1.55
N VAL A 132 -5.08 7.79 -1.09
CA VAL A 132 -4.72 8.20 0.27
C VAL A 132 -5.86 9.01 0.85
N TRP A 133 -6.24 8.71 2.11
CA TRP A 133 -7.30 9.42 2.79
C TRP A 133 -6.97 10.91 2.86
N GLU A 134 -7.95 11.76 2.50
CA GLU A 134 -7.71 13.20 2.38
C GLU A 134 -7.25 13.82 3.71
N LYS A 135 -7.60 13.20 4.84
CA LYS A 135 -7.25 13.71 6.17
C LYS A 135 -5.91 13.17 6.68
N ASN A 136 -5.29 12.27 5.93
CA ASN A 136 -3.99 11.71 6.32
C ASN A 136 -2.88 12.59 5.77
N GLU A 137 -2.72 13.78 6.36
CA GLU A 137 -1.79 14.78 5.86
C GLU A 137 -0.34 14.30 5.87
N ARG A 138 0.01 13.50 6.88
CA ARG A 138 1.37 12.97 6.99
C ARG A 138 1.69 12.07 5.79
N ALA A 139 0.77 11.18 5.43
CA ALA A 139 0.98 10.30 4.29
C ALA A 139 1.01 11.09 2.98
N ILE A 140 0.13 12.06 2.83
CA ILE A 140 0.09 12.89 1.62
C ILE A 140 1.45 13.59 1.44
N ARG A 141 1.99 14.18 2.51
CA ARG A 141 3.31 14.83 2.42
C ARG A 141 4.40 13.85 2.08
N PHE A 142 4.33 12.64 2.65
CA PHE A 142 5.29 11.59 2.33
C PHE A 142 5.27 11.24 0.84
N TYR A 143 4.06 11.06 0.29
CA TYR A 143 3.94 10.72 -1.13
C TYR A 143 4.37 11.88 -2.04
N GLU A 144 4.02 13.11 -1.66
CA GLU A 144 4.50 14.28 -2.40
C GLU A 144 6.02 14.36 -2.41
N GLY A 145 6.64 14.06 -1.28
CA GLY A 145 8.08 14.01 -1.18
C GLY A 145 8.72 12.93 -2.05
N LYS A 146 7.95 11.89 -2.39
CA LYS A 146 8.40 10.83 -3.28
C LYS A 146 8.07 11.10 -4.75
N GLY A 147 7.49 12.25 -5.06
CA GLY A 147 7.21 12.63 -6.44
C GLY A 147 5.81 12.36 -6.91
N PHE A 148 4.90 11.98 -6.01
CA PHE A 148 3.50 11.76 -6.37
C PHE A 148 2.76 13.10 -6.42
N TYR A 149 1.75 13.18 -7.27
CA TYR A 149 0.88 14.35 -7.37
C TYR A 149 -0.57 13.91 -7.49
N ARG A 150 -1.48 14.75 -7.02
CA ARG A 150 -2.90 14.42 -7.01
C ARG A 150 -3.49 14.50 -8.41
N THR A 151 -4.26 13.48 -8.80
CA THR A 151 -4.93 13.44 -10.10
C THR A 151 -6.44 13.38 -9.98
N GLY A 152 -6.98 13.02 -8.81
CA GLY A 152 -8.42 12.89 -8.63
C GLY A 152 -8.76 12.45 -7.22
N SER A 153 -9.96 11.91 -7.07
CA SER A 153 -10.42 11.39 -5.79
C SER A 153 -11.50 10.34 -5.99
N HIS A 154 -11.72 9.52 -4.96
CA HIS A 154 -12.87 8.61 -4.93
C HIS A 154 -13.33 8.46 -3.48
N THR A 155 -14.52 7.91 -3.28
CA THR A 155 -15.04 7.69 -1.94
C THR A 155 -14.78 6.25 -1.51
N PHE A 156 -14.65 6.05 -0.19
CA PHE A 156 -14.61 4.72 0.40
C PHE A 156 -15.33 4.78 1.75
N THR A 157 -15.68 3.59 2.27
CA THR A 157 -16.51 3.53 3.49
C THR A 157 -15.77 2.78 4.59
N VAL A 158 -15.75 3.38 5.79
CA VAL A 158 -15.27 2.70 7.00
C VAL A 158 -16.51 2.53 7.86
N GLY A 159 -17.01 1.29 7.96
CA GLY A 159 -18.29 1.02 8.61
C GLY A 159 -19.41 1.67 7.81
N ASN A 160 -20.11 2.62 8.42
CA ASN A 160 -21.17 3.37 7.74
C ASN A 160 -20.76 4.82 7.46
N ASP A 161 -19.48 5.15 7.62
CA ASP A 161 -18.98 6.51 7.43
C ASP A 161 -18.30 6.60 6.06
N GLU A 162 -18.84 7.45 5.19
CA GLU A 162 -18.30 7.66 3.85
C GLU A 162 -17.14 8.67 3.93
N GLN A 163 -16.02 8.31 3.36
CA GLN A 163 -14.81 9.12 3.39
C GLN A 163 -14.24 9.27 1.97
N THR A 164 -13.33 10.21 1.81
CA THR A 164 -12.74 10.53 0.50
C THR A 164 -11.25 10.26 0.49
N ASP A 165 -10.80 9.54 -0.54
CA ASP A 165 -9.39 9.36 -0.84
C ASP A 165 -9.00 10.27 -1.98
N TYR A 166 -7.81 10.83 -1.92
CA TYR A 166 -7.18 11.43 -3.08
C TYR A 166 -6.49 10.34 -3.88
N ILE A 167 -6.58 10.41 -5.20
CA ILE A 167 -5.80 9.56 -6.09
C ILE A 167 -4.52 10.31 -6.40
N MET A 168 -3.38 9.68 -6.15
CA MET A 168 -2.07 10.29 -6.41
C MET A 168 -1.28 9.37 -7.34
N ARG A 169 -0.41 9.96 -8.15
CA ARG A 169 0.30 9.24 -9.18
C ARG A 169 1.74 9.74 -9.28
N LYS A 170 2.64 8.83 -9.60
CA LYS A 170 4.03 9.16 -9.91
C LYS A 170 4.33 8.59 -11.29
N ASP A 171 4.67 9.46 -12.24
CA ASP A 171 5.07 9.02 -13.57
C ASP A 171 6.49 8.47 -13.49
N LEU A 172 6.68 7.31 -14.09
CA LEU A 172 8.01 6.72 -14.12
C LEU A 172 8.70 7.20 -15.38
N LEU A 173 9.91 7.68 -15.19
CA LEU A 173 10.69 7.97 -16.36
C LEU A 173 10.82 6.66 -17.03
N ASP A 174 10.25 6.62 -18.08
CA ASP A 174 10.27 5.69 -18.95
C ASP A 174 11.52 5.04 -19.04
N ALA A 175 11.50 3.97 -18.37
CA ALA A 175 12.55 3.08 -18.62
C ALA A 175 12.68 2.85 -20.09
N GLY A 176 11.67 3.18 -20.79
CA GLY A 176 11.77 2.99 -22.17
C GLY A 176 12.02 4.23 -22.82
N SER A 177 11.82 5.22 -22.17
CA SER A 177 11.94 6.39 -22.81
C SER A 177 13.30 6.62 -23.10
N PRO A 178 13.48 6.51 -23.95
CA PRO A 178 14.70 6.96 -24.28
C PRO A 178 14.57 8.38 -24.19
N ALA A 179 14.29 8.28 -23.59
CA ALA A 179 14.11 8.99 -23.59
C ALA A 179 14.14 9.77 -23.88
N GLY A 180 14.17 9.89 -23.67
CA GLY A 180 14.16 10.50 -23.96
C GLY A 180 14.18 10.76 -24.75
N GLU A 181 14.05 10.13 -25.03
CA GLU A 181 14.11 10.31 -25.67
C GLU A 181 13.84 10.99 -25.87
N SER A 182 13.72 11.17 -25.73
CA SER A 182 13.63 11.74 -25.91
C SER A 182 13.62 12.06 -26.00
#